data_c6ad2639622cf083c257e252c6dedb69
#
_entry.id   c6ad2639622cf083c257e252c6dedb69
#
_cell.length_a   1.000
_cell.length_b   1.000
_cell.length_c   1.000
_cell.angle_alpha   90.00
_cell.angle_beta   90.00
_cell.angle_gamma   90.00
#
_symmetry.space_group_name_H-M   'P 1'
#
loop_
_entity.id
_entity.type
_entity.pdbx_description
1 polymer ?
#
loop_
_entity_poly.entity_id
_entity_poly.type
_entity_poly.pdbx_seq_one_letter_code
_entity_poly.pdbx_strand_id
1 'polypeptide(L)'
;MMRTAFFLLFLATSFGIASAAPPQDPLQSPNWQDMAERLLSGHAIEFDERVKISVPSTVENQAQVPVTADARALPNVVKMIVFADLNPIQHALTLTPGQAAPFISFRMKIEQATPIRAAALTSDGVWHVGGIFLNAAGGGCSAPAVGRGEASWSETLGQASGRLWREADGFSRLRFRIRHPMDTGLAKDNTPAYYIERMEFKGNKGEPLALLEMYEPVSQDPTLTLLVRLPAGDTALDVQGRDNNGAIYRSSVPAPWRQSILAPTKKLLEQGPARC
;
A
#
# COMPACT_ATOMS: atom_id res chain seq x y z
N MET A 1 -63.31 36.60 23.01
CA MET A 1 -61.89 36.71 22.70
C MET A 1 -61.38 35.30 22.40
N MET A 2 -61.31 34.96 21.12
CA MET A 2 -60.89 33.63 20.62
C MET A 2 -59.45 33.74 20.08
N ARG A 3 -58.50 33.05 20.73
CA ARG A 3 -57.06 32.96 20.29
C ARG A 3 -56.91 31.80 19.37
N THR A 4 -56.73 32.07 18.08
CA THR A 4 -56.34 31.07 17.05
C THR A 4 -54.84 30.79 17.14
N ALA A 5 -54.47 29.56 17.51
CA ALA A 5 -53.08 29.10 17.48
C ALA A 5 -52.74 28.55 16.08
N PHE A 6 -51.82 29.19 15.41
CA PHE A 6 -51.24 28.71 14.15
C PHE A 6 -50.15 27.69 14.46
N PHE A 7 -50.37 26.42 14.09
CA PHE A 7 -49.36 25.37 14.15
C PHE A 7 -48.58 25.39 12.82
N LEU A 8 -47.33 25.84 12.86
CA LEU A 8 -46.42 25.73 11.73
C LEU A 8 -45.85 24.30 11.70
N LEU A 9 -46.25 23.51 10.69
CA LEU A 9 -45.74 22.18 10.43
C LEU A 9 -44.40 22.32 9.67
N PHE A 10 -43.27 22.08 10.35
CA PHE A 10 -41.93 22.01 9.74
C PHE A 10 -41.78 20.67 9.01
N LEU A 11 -41.87 20.69 7.68
CA LEU A 11 -41.60 19.55 6.82
C LEU A 11 -40.08 19.40 6.69
N ALA A 12 -39.47 18.51 7.47
CA ALA A 12 -38.06 18.15 7.33
C ALA A 12 -37.89 17.27 6.05
N THR A 13 -37.43 17.88 4.98
CA THR A 13 -37.01 17.15 3.78
C THR A 13 -35.67 16.49 4.05
N SER A 14 -35.66 15.19 4.32
CA SER A 14 -34.46 14.36 4.35
C SER A 14 -33.93 14.22 2.91
N PHE A 15 -32.87 14.95 2.57
CA PHE A 15 -32.10 14.68 1.36
C PHE A 15 -31.36 13.34 1.56
N GLY A 16 -31.95 12.26 1.09
CA GLY A 16 -31.22 11.00 0.91
C GLY A 16 -30.13 11.21 -0.13
N ILE A 17 -28.87 11.00 0.24
CA ILE A 17 -27.74 10.92 -0.70
C ILE A 17 -27.99 9.64 -1.50
N ALA A 18 -28.53 9.76 -2.70
CA ALA A 18 -28.59 8.65 -3.65
C ALA A 18 -27.15 8.32 -4.05
N SER A 19 -26.65 7.17 -3.63
CA SER A 19 -25.39 6.63 -4.15
C SER A 19 -25.59 6.37 -5.64
N ALA A 20 -24.85 7.08 -6.48
CA ALA A 20 -24.85 6.82 -7.91
C ALA A 20 -24.30 5.42 -8.18
N ALA A 21 -24.90 4.70 -9.16
CA ALA A 21 -24.39 3.41 -9.57
C ALA A 21 -22.92 3.55 -10.03
N PRO A 22 -22.05 2.54 -9.75
CA PRO A 22 -20.67 2.56 -10.21
C PRO A 22 -20.58 2.75 -11.74
N PRO A 23 -19.55 3.45 -12.24
CA PRO A 23 -19.37 3.63 -13.68
C PRO A 23 -19.13 2.31 -14.40
N GLN A 24 -19.42 2.26 -15.71
CA GLN A 24 -19.18 1.08 -16.53
C GLN A 24 -17.69 0.73 -16.53
N ASP A 25 -17.37 -0.54 -16.26
CA ASP A 25 -16.01 -1.03 -16.14
C ASP A 25 -15.29 -1.14 -17.50
N PRO A 26 -14.16 -0.45 -17.72
CA PRO A 26 -13.35 -0.60 -18.93
C PRO A 26 -12.76 -2.01 -19.09
N LEU A 27 -12.55 -2.76 -18.00
CA LEU A 27 -11.98 -4.11 -18.01
C LEU A 27 -13.04 -5.21 -18.06
N GLN A 28 -14.34 -4.84 -18.09
CA GLN A 28 -15.49 -5.74 -18.21
C GLN A 28 -15.50 -6.89 -17.18
N SER A 29 -15.06 -6.61 -15.96
CA SER A 29 -15.05 -7.58 -14.87
C SER A 29 -16.48 -7.90 -14.41
N PRO A 30 -16.87 -9.18 -14.32
CA PRO A 30 -18.19 -9.54 -13.78
C PRO A 30 -18.37 -9.15 -12.32
N ASN A 31 -17.28 -8.98 -11.56
CA ASN A 31 -17.30 -8.64 -10.14
C ASN A 31 -17.14 -7.14 -9.86
N TRP A 32 -17.01 -6.29 -10.90
CA TRP A 32 -16.72 -4.87 -10.68
C TRP A 32 -17.75 -4.18 -9.79
N GLN A 33 -19.04 -4.41 -10.04
CA GLN A 33 -20.10 -3.75 -9.28
C GLN A 33 -20.03 -4.11 -7.78
N ASP A 34 -19.88 -5.41 -7.48
CA ASP A 34 -19.71 -5.90 -6.11
C ASP A 34 -18.45 -5.30 -5.44
N MET A 35 -17.33 -5.23 -6.16
CA MET A 35 -16.11 -4.62 -5.66
C MET A 35 -16.28 -3.13 -5.35
N ALA A 36 -16.91 -2.39 -6.26
CA ALA A 36 -17.17 -0.97 -6.08
C ALA A 36 -18.09 -0.71 -4.88
N GLU A 37 -19.15 -1.49 -4.73
CA GLU A 37 -20.08 -1.37 -3.60
C GLU A 37 -19.44 -1.72 -2.26
N ARG A 38 -18.60 -2.76 -2.19
CA ARG A 38 -17.99 -3.21 -0.94
C ARG A 38 -16.76 -2.41 -0.53
N LEU A 39 -15.90 -2.03 -1.48
CA LEU A 39 -14.61 -1.41 -1.18
C LEU A 39 -14.61 0.11 -1.34
N LEU A 40 -15.47 0.66 -2.21
CA LEU A 40 -15.44 2.06 -2.62
C LEU A 40 -16.74 2.81 -2.28
N SER A 41 -17.65 2.20 -1.53
CA SER A 41 -18.97 2.78 -1.20
C SER A 41 -18.89 4.15 -0.51
N GLY A 42 -19.94 4.94 -0.67
CA GLY A 42 -20.09 6.24 -0.01
C GLY A 42 -19.38 7.40 -0.72
N HIS A 43 -18.73 7.16 -1.85
CA HIS A 43 -17.98 8.15 -2.61
C HIS A 43 -18.26 8.04 -4.11
N ALA A 44 -18.04 9.13 -4.85
CA ALA A 44 -18.03 9.10 -6.30
C ALA A 44 -16.85 8.25 -6.81
N ILE A 45 -17.03 7.57 -7.94
CA ILE A 45 -16.01 6.68 -8.54
C ILE A 45 -15.77 7.14 -9.97
N GLU A 46 -14.49 7.31 -10.33
CA GLU A 46 -14.04 7.66 -11.67
C GLU A 46 -12.90 6.74 -12.10
N PHE A 47 -12.92 6.24 -13.36
CA PHE A 47 -11.74 5.61 -13.94
C PHE A 47 -10.75 6.69 -14.36
N ASP A 48 -9.48 6.53 -13.97
CA ASP A 48 -8.46 7.56 -14.11
C ASP A 48 -7.08 6.96 -14.46
N GLU A 49 -6.55 7.32 -15.62
CA GLU A 49 -5.24 6.85 -16.10
C GLU A 49 -4.06 7.36 -15.26
N ARG A 50 -4.27 8.33 -14.38
CA ARG A 50 -3.27 8.80 -13.42
C ARG A 50 -3.02 7.78 -12.32
N VAL A 51 -3.95 6.86 -12.06
CA VAL A 51 -3.75 5.70 -11.19
C VAL A 51 -3.23 4.54 -12.01
N LYS A 52 -1.96 4.20 -11.83
CA LYS A 52 -1.26 3.19 -12.64
C LYS A 52 -1.06 1.90 -11.87
N ILE A 53 -1.34 0.79 -12.53
CA ILE A 53 -0.94 -0.55 -12.08
C ILE A 53 0.12 -1.09 -13.03
N SER A 54 1.20 -1.61 -12.46
CA SER A 54 2.23 -2.34 -13.21
C SER A 54 2.36 -3.75 -12.67
N VAL A 55 2.28 -4.71 -13.58
CA VAL A 55 2.45 -6.15 -13.33
C VAL A 55 3.37 -6.72 -14.41
N PRO A 56 4.02 -7.88 -14.20
CA PRO A 56 4.81 -8.52 -15.24
C PRO A 56 3.92 -8.97 -16.41
N SER A 57 4.45 -8.95 -17.62
CA SER A 57 3.77 -9.46 -18.82
C SER A 57 3.55 -10.98 -18.78
N THR A 58 4.37 -11.70 -18.03
CA THR A 58 4.29 -13.14 -17.82
C THR A 58 4.41 -13.45 -16.33
N VAL A 59 3.48 -14.25 -15.81
CA VAL A 59 3.48 -14.69 -14.41
C VAL A 59 4.15 -16.06 -14.32
N GLU A 60 5.36 -16.10 -13.74
CA GLU A 60 6.10 -17.35 -13.51
C GLU A 60 5.68 -18.04 -12.22
N ASN A 61 5.33 -17.25 -11.18
CA ASN A 61 4.94 -17.76 -9.88
C ASN A 61 3.70 -16.99 -9.36
N GLN A 62 2.55 -17.65 -9.40
CA GLN A 62 1.25 -17.09 -9.00
C GLN A 62 1.15 -16.77 -7.50
N ALA A 63 2.01 -17.39 -6.66
CA ALA A 63 2.08 -17.07 -5.23
C ALA A 63 2.96 -15.83 -4.94
N GLN A 64 3.67 -15.27 -5.95
CA GLN A 64 4.65 -14.20 -5.78
C GLN A 64 4.59 -13.16 -6.91
N VAL A 65 3.41 -12.76 -7.36
CA VAL A 65 3.22 -11.82 -8.47
C VAL A 65 3.59 -10.41 -8.05
N PRO A 66 4.60 -9.77 -8.67
CA PRO A 66 4.94 -8.38 -8.38
C PRO A 66 3.82 -7.44 -8.87
N VAL A 67 3.40 -6.53 -8.00
CA VAL A 67 2.40 -5.50 -8.30
C VAL A 67 2.93 -4.16 -7.82
N THR A 68 2.85 -3.15 -8.67
CA THR A 68 3.11 -1.76 -8.29
C THR A 68 1.87 -0.93 -8.55
N ALA A 69 1.39 -0.23 -7.54
CA ALA A 69 0.32 0.76 -7.62
C ALA A 69 0.93 2.16 -7.42
N ASP A 70 0.63 3.07 -8.35
CA ASP A 70 1.18 4.41 -8.38
C ASP A 70 0.09 5.44 -8.70
N ALA A 71 -0.29 6.24 -7.70
CA ALA A 71 -1.24 7.33 -7.81
C ALA A 71 -0.59 8.72 -7.57
N ARG A 72 0.74 8.84 -7.71
CA ARG A 72 1.49 10.09 -7.44
C ARG A 72 1.13 11.24 -8.37
N ALA A 73 0.52 10.94 -9.52
CA ALA A 73 0.02 11.96 -10.43
C ALA A 73 -1.29 12.62 -9.95
N LEU A 74 -1.94 12.07 -8.91
CA LEU A 74 -3.10 12.65 -8.25
C LEU A 74 -2.68 13.53 -7.08
N PRO A 75 -3.28 14.71 -6.90
CA PRO A 75 -3.08 15.51 -5.69
C PRO A 75 -3.91 14.94 -4.52
N ASN A 76 -3.46 15.21 -3.30
CA ASN A 76 -4.24 15.03 -2.07
C ASN A 76 -4.86 13.64 -1.88
N VAL A 77 -4.14 12.58 -2.26
CA VAL A 77 -4.56 11.21 -2.01
C VAL A 77 -4.48 10.91 -0.51
N VAL A 78 -5.61 10.51 0.08
CA VAL A 78 -5.72 10.21 1.52
C VAL A 78 -5.76 8.70 1.80
N LYS A 79 -6.12 7.89 0.82
CA LYS A 79 -6.17 6.43 0.92
C LYS A 79 -5.95 5.79 -0.45
N MET A 80 -5.30 4.64 -0.50
CA MET A 80 -5.18 3.82 -1.71
C MET A 80 -5.46 2.36 -1.36
N ILE A 81 -6.33 1.70 -2.13
CA ILE A 81 -6.69 0.28 -1.99
C ILE A 81 -6.16 -0.46 -3.22
N VAL A 82 -5.60 -1.65 -3.02
CA VAL A 82 -5.22 -2.55 -4.13
C VAL A 82 -5.98 -3.86 -3.98
N PHE A 83 -6.60 -4.31 -5.07
CA PHE A 83 -7.42 -5.53 -5.08
C PHE A 83 -7.38 -6.25 -6.43
N ALA A 84 -7.79 -7.53 -6.43
CA ALA A 84 -7.90 -8.38 -7.60
C ALA A 84 -9.33 -8.89 -7.71
N ASP A 85 -10.04 -8.53 -8.77
CA ASP A 85 -11.49 -8.70 -8.89
C ASP A 85 -11.97 -10.15 -8.74
N LEU A 86 -11.22 -11.12 -9.28
CA LEU A 86 -11.62 -12.52 -9.35
C LEU A 86 -10.84 -13.43 -8.39
N ASN A 87 -9.99 -12.86 -7.53
CA ASN A 87 -9.39 -13.63 -6.45
C ASN A 87 -10.46 -14.05 -5.42
N PRO A 88 -10.32 -15.20 -4.75
CA PRO A 88 -11.25 -15.61 -3.68
C PRO A 88 -11.26 -14.63 -2.50
N ILE A 89 -10.11 -14.05 -2.19
CA ILE A 89 -9.96 -12.90 -1.29
C ILE A 89 -9.45 -11.75 -2.16
N GLN A 90 -10.31 -10.79 -2.45
CA GLN A 90 -10.04 -9.77 -3.46
C GLN A 90 -9.14 -8.64 -2.94
N HIS A 91 -9.39 -8.16 -1.72
CA HIS A 91 -8.66 -7.05 -1.11
C HIS A 91 -7.26 -7.49 -0.70
N ALA A 92 -6.23 -6.87 -1.27
CA ALA A 92 -4.84 -7.20 -0.94
C ALA A 92 -4.26 -6.27 0.13
N LEU A 93 -4.44 -4.96 -0.02
CA LEU A 93 -3.96 -3.98 0.95
C LEU A 93 -4.68 -2.63 0.86
N THR A 94 -4.59 -1.89 1.95
CA THR A 94 -4.93 -0.46 2.03
C THR A 94 -3.69 0.32 2.49
N LEU A 95 -3.31 1.35 1.76
CA LEU A 95 -2.29 2.32 2.15
C LEU A 95 -2.95 3.65 2.54
N THR A 96 -2.67 4.12 3.76
CA THR A 96 -2.92 5.51 4.18
C THR A 96 -1.58 6.24 4.13
N PRO A 97 -1.36 7.10 3.12
CA PRO A 97 -0.01 7.57 2.81
C PRO A 97 0.60 8.52 3.86
N GLY A 98 -0.17 9.34 4.57
CA GLY A 98 0.42 10.29 5.54
C GLY A 98 1.53 11.15 4.91
N GLN A 99 2.79 10.94 5.32
CA GLN A 99 3.99 11.57 4.77
C GLN A 99 4.65 10.72 3.65
N ALA A 100 4.05 9.60 3.28
CA ALA A 100 4.47 8.82 2.12
C ALA A 100 3.77 9.30 0.85
N ALA A 101 4.36 9.01 -0.30
CA ALA A 101 3.67 9.13 -1.56
C ALA A 101 2.57 8.06 -1.69
N PRO A 102 1.48 8.29 -2.44
CA PRO A 102 0.49 7.27 -2.78
C PRO A 102 1.08 6.28 -3.82
N PHE A 103 2.06 5.52 -3.36
CA PHE A 103 2.85 4.57 -4.13
C PHE A 103 3.20 3.36 -3.28
N ILE A 104 2.98 2.17 -3.80
CA ILE A 104 3.43 0.93 -3.18
C ILE A 104 3.81 -0.10 -4.23
N SER A 105 4.92 -0.81 -4.00
CA SER A 105 5.25 -2.04 -4.73
C SER A 105 5.36 -3.19 -3.75
N PHE A 106 4.72 -4.30 -4.06
CA PHE A 106 4.66 -5.50 -3.23
C PHE A 106 4.47 -6.74 -4.11
N ARG A 107 4.30 -7.92 -3.49
CA ARG A 107 3.90 -9.13 -4.19
C ARG A 107 2.58 -9.64 -3.65
N MET A 108 1.74 -10.15 -4.54
CA MET A 108 0.47 -10.77 -4.16
C MET A 108 0.28 -12.14 -4.80
N LYS A 109 -0.60 -12.92 -4.19
CA LYS A 109 -1.04 -14.23 -4.66
C LYS A 109 -2.20 -14.05 -5.62
N ILE A 110 -2.17 -14.75 -6.72
CA ILE A 110 -3.19 -14.71 -7.78
C ILE A 110 -3.75 -16.11 -7.99
N GLU A 111 -5.05 -16.28 -7.81
CA GLU A 111 -5.71 -17.58 -7.95
C GLU A 111 -6.15 -17.87 -9.38
N GLN A 112 -6.41 -16.85 -10.18
CA GLN A 112 -6.82 -16.99 -11.58
C GLN A 112 -6.55 -15.70 -12.37
N ALA A 113 -6.69 -15.77 -13.69
CA ALA A 113 -6.64 -14.57 -14.52
C ALA A 113 -7.69 -13.55 -14.06
N THR A 114 -7.29 -12.30 -13.83
CA THR A 114 -8.10 -11.31 -13.13
C THR A 114 -7.67 -9.88 -13.44
N PRO A 115 -8.58 -8.90 -13.43
CA PRO A 115 -8.22 -7.51 -13.27
C PRO A 115 -7.51 -7.27 -11.92
N ILE A 116 -6.38 -6.57 -11.95
CA ILE A 116 -5.71 -6.00 -10.77
C ILE A 116 -5.98 -4.51 -10.80
N ARG A 117 -6.46 -3.97 -9.67
CA ARG A 117 -6.84 -2.56 -9.56
C ARG A 117 -6.16 -1.86 -8.41
N ALA A 118 -5.94 -0.56 -8.58
CA ALA A 118 -5.78 0.38 -7.49
C ALA A 118 -6.90 1.41 -7.53
N ALA A 119 -7.42 1.74 -6.36
CA ALA A 119 -8.34 2.85 -6.17
C ALA A 119 -7.72 3.83 -5.19
N ALA A 120 -7.59 5.10 -5.60
CA ALA A 120 -7.03 6.18 -4.80
C ALA A 120 -8.13 7.18 -4.43
N LEU A 121 -8.40 7.34 -3.12
CA LEU A 121 -9.34 8.33 -2.60
C LEU A 121 -8.61 9.65 -2.42
N THR A 122 -9.14 10.69 -3.04
CA THR A 122 -8.68 12.06 -2.84
C THR A 122 -9.49 12.79 -1.75
N SER A 123 -8.94 13.86 -1.20
CA SER A 123 -9.55 14.57 -0.06
C SER A 123 -10.90 15.24 -0.39
N ASP A 124 -11.26 15.38 -1.65
CA ASP A 124 -12.57 15.84 -2.13
C ASP A 124 -13.64 14.73 -2.16
N GLY A 125 -13.28 13.50 -1.77
CA GLY A 125 -14.21 12.38 -1.66
C GLY A 125 -14.46 11.65 -2.98
N VAL A 126 -13.50 11.66 -3.92
CA VAL A 126 -13.60 10.92 -5.18
C VAL A 126 -12.62 9.75 -5.19
N TRP A 127 -13.10 8.57 -5.55
CA TRP A 127 -12.26 7.42 -5.86
C TRP A 127 -11.82 7.47 -7.32
N HIS A 128 -10.52 7.57 -7.55
CA HIS A 128 -9.89 7.43 -8.86
C HIS A 128 -9.39 6.01 -9.02
N VAL A 129 -9.85 5.28 -10.03
CA VAL A 129 -9.60 3.85 -10.20
C VAL A 129 -8.82 3.60 -11.48
N GLY A 130 -7.66 2.95 -11.34
CA GLY A 130 -6.89 2.39 -12.44
C GLY A 130 -6.83 0.87 -12.35
N GLY A 131 -6.54 0.20 -13.46
CA GLY A 131 -6.45 -1.25 -13.48
C GLY A 131 -5.83 -1.81 -14.74
N ILE A 132 -5.43 -3.08 -14.66
CA ILE A 132 -4.91 -3.87 -15.77
C ILE A 132 -5.41 -5.31 -15.66
N PHE A 133 -5.72 -5.96 -16.78
CA PHE A 133 -6.04 -7.38 -16.79
C PHE A 133 -4.73 -8.20 -16.74
N LEU A 134 -4.63 -9.11 -15.77
CA LEU A 134 -3.51 -10.02 -15.61
C LEU A 134 -3.91 -11.43 -16.03
N ASN A 135 -3.19 -11.99 -17.01
CA ASN A 135 -3.27 -13.42 -17.33
C ASN A 135 -2.41 -14.22 -16.36
N ALA A 136 -2.98 -15.19 -15.67
CA ALA A 136 -2.31 -16.08 -14.75
C ALA A 136 -2.88 -17.49 -14.85
N ALA A 137 -2.04 -18.51 -14.70
CA ALA A 137 -2.47 -19.91 -14.69
C ALA A 137 -3.26 -20.27 -13.44
N GLY A 138 -3.03 -19.55 -12.31
CA GLY A 138 -3.78 -19.70 -11.08
C GLY A 138 -3.10 -20.56 -10.00
N GLY A 139 -3.81 -20.75 -8.86
CA GLY A 139 -3.33 -21.57 -7.75
C GLY A 139 -2.45 -20.83 -6.74
N GLY A 140 -2.32 -19.51 -6.84
CA GLY A 140 -1.44 -18.75 -5.93
C GLY A 140 -1.98 -18.61 -4.51
N CYS A 141 -3.31 -18.45 -4.35
CA CYS A 141 -3.94 -18.31 -3.04
C CYS A 141 -4.11 -19.65 -2.32
N SER A 142 -4.27 -20.74 -3.08
CA SER A 142 -4.40 -22.11 -2.56
C SER A 142 -3.07 -22.82 -2.34
N ALA A 143 -1.94 -22.21 -2.76
CA ALA A 143 -0.60 -22.75 -2.51
C ALA A 143 -0.22 -22.60 -1.02
N PRO A 144 0.30 -23.67 -0.37
CA PRO A 144 0.81 -23.57 0.99
C PRO A 144 2.06 -22.68 1.03
N ALA A 145 2.31 -22.05 2.19
CA ALA A 145 3.55 -21.30 2.40
C ALA A 145 4.77 -22.21 2.33
N VAL A 146 5.79 -21.80 1.59
CA VAL A 146 7.02 -22.56 1.41
C VAL A 146 7.85 -22.54 2.70
N GLY A 147 8.39 -23.70 3.11
CA GLY A 147 9.27 -23.83 4.28
C GLY A 147 8.56 -23.85 5.63
N ARG A 148 7.23 -23.92 5.67
CA ARG A 148 6.47 -23.97 6.92
C ARG A 148 6.75 -25.26 7.75
N GLY A 149 7.14 -26.34 7.10
CA GLY A 149 7.53 -27.60 7.76
C GLY A 149 8.97 -27.62 8.27
N GLU A 150 9.78 -26.60 8.01
CA GLU A 150 11.16 -26.53 8.48
C GLU A 150 11.19 -26.05 9.95
N ALA A 151 11.94 -26.75 10.81
CA ALA A 151 12.06 -26.40 12.24
C ALA A 151 12.57 -24.96 12.46
N SER A 152 13.39 -24.44 11.54
CA SER A 152 13.92 -23.08 11.59
C SER A 152 12.91 -21.98 11.24
N TRP A 153 11.73 -22.33 10.76
CA TRP A 153 10.72 -21.36 10.32
C TRP A 153 10.20 -20.49 11.48
N SER A 154 9.83 -21.13 12.59
CA SER A 154 9.36 -20.44 13.80
C SER A 154 10.42 -19.53 14.42
N GLU A 155 11.70 -19.93 14.34
CA GLU A 155 12.84 -19.16 14.85
C GLU A 155 13.10 -17.88 14.03
N THR A 156 12.72 -17.87 12.77
CA THR A 156 12.92 -16.72 11.86
C THR A 156 11.68 -15.86 11.66
N LEU A 157 10.55 -16.24 12.26
CA LEU A 157 9.29 -15.49 12.18
C LEU A 157 9.50 -14.07 12.72
N GLY A 158 9.04 -13.09 11.94
CA GLY A 158 9.14 -11.67 12.30
C GLY A 158 10.53 -11.05 12.09
N GLN A 159 11.55 -11.82 11.69
CA GLN A 159 12.83 -11.24 11.30
C GLN A 159 12.62 -10.29 10.13
N ALA A 160 13.08 -9.05 10.30
CA ALA A 160 12.89 -8.00 9.32
C ALA A 160 14.22 -7.40 8.87
N SER A 161 14.24 -6.92 7.63
CA SER A 161 15.33 -6.15 7.06
C SER A 161 14.79 -5.01 6.22
N GLY A 162 15.48 -3.87 6.24
CA GLY A 162 15.08 -2.72 5.46
C GLY A 162 16.26 -1.88 5.03
N ARG A 163 16.07 -1.12 3.97
CA ARG A 163 17.02 -0.13 3.49
C ARG A 163 16.30 1.08 2.92
N LEU A 164 16.87 2.25 3.16
CA LEU A 164 16.41 3.53 2.63
C LEU A 164 17.44 4.08 1.64
N TRP A 165 16.95 4.61 0.52
CA TRP A 165 17.75 5.35 -0.47
C TRP A 165 17.11 6.71 -0.69
N ARG A 166 17.92 7.75 -0.85
CA ARG A 166 17.43 9.08 -1.24
C ARG A 166 17.01 9.09 -2.70
N GLU A 167 15.89 9.70 -2.98
CA GLU A 167 15.43 10.01 -4.32
C GLU A 167 15.60 11.52 -4.60
N ALA A 168 15.62 11.89 -5.87
CA ALA A 168 15.89 13.28 -6.27
C ALA A 168 14.77 14.26 -5.91
N ASP A 169 13.54 13.76 -5.72
CA ASP A 169 12.33 14.52 -5.41
C ASP A 169 12.10 14.77 -3.91
N GLY A 170 13.11 14.47 -3.08
CA GLY A 170 13.07 14.65 -1.63
C GLY A 170 12.38 13.51 -0.88
N PHE A 171 11.90 12.48 -1.56
CA PHE A 171 11.51 11.23 -0.93
C PHE A 171 12.72 10.36 -0.61
N SER A 172 12.50 9.41 0.28
CA SER A 172 13.39 8.27 0.48
C SER A 172 12.64 7.01 0.07
N ARG A 173 13.23 6.20 -0.77
CA ARG A 173 12.69 4.90 -1.15
C ARG A 173 13.05 3.90 -0.07
N LEU A 174 12.03 3.41 0.64
CA LEU A 174 12.13 2.30 1.57
C LEU A 174 11.90 1.00 0.81
N ARG A 175 12.81 0.02 0.97
CA ARG A 175 12.53 -1.39 0.72
C ARG A 175 12.61 -2.12 2.05
N PHE A 176 11.51 -2.76 2.43
CA PHE A 176 11.36 -3.47 3.70
C PHE A 176 10.87 -4.89 3.46
N ARG A 177 11.45 -5.87 4.13
CA ARG A 177 11.05 -7.27 4.10
C ARG A 177 10.91 -7.79 5.52
N ILE A 178 9.90 -8.62 5.75
CA ILE A 178 9.67 -9.32 7.02
C ILE A 178 9.36 -10.79 6.74
N ARG A 179 9.88 -11.71 7.55
CA ARG A 179 9.60 -13.13 7.49
C ARG A 179 8.23 -13.41 8.08
N HIS A 180 7.30 -13.85 7.24
CA HIS A 180 5.95 -14.22 7.65
C HIS A 180 5.30 -15.12 6.58
N PRO A 181 4.53 -16.18 6.95
CA PRO A 181 3.95 -17.09 5.97
C PRO A 181 2.86 -16.45 5.11
N MET A 182 2.12 -15.49 5.65
CA MET A 182 0.98 -14.88 4.97
C MET A 182 -0.01 -15.93 4.43
N ASP A 183 -0.38 -16.92 5.28
CA ASP A 183 -1.30 -17.98 4.89
C ASP A 183 -2.70 -17.42 4.65
N THR A 184 -3.34 -17.90 3.59
CA THR A 184 -4.67 -17.42 3.18
C THR A 184 -5.83 -18.15 3.88
N GLY A 185 -5.58 -19.30 4.49
CA GLY A 185 -6.64 -20.18 4.95
C GLY A 185 -7.28 -21.04 3.84
N LEU A 186 -6.78 -20.94 2.59
CA LEU A 186 -7.35 -21.63 1.43
C LEU A 186 -6.51 -22.85 0.99
N ALA A 187 -5.40 -23.13 1.67
CA ALA A 187 -4.57 -24.28 1.35
C ALA A 187 -5.28 -25.59 1.69
N LYS A 188 -5.03 -26.65 0.89
CA LYS A 188 -5.67 -27.95 1.02
C LYS A 188 -5.36 -28.71 2.33
N ASP A 189 -4.31 -28.29 3.03
CA ASP A 189 -3.88 -28.84 4.31
C ASP A 189 -4.65 -28.28 5.51
N ASN A 190 -5.72 -27.51 5.28
CA ASN A 190 -6.52 -26.82 6.29
C ASN A 190 -5.71 -25.87 7.20
N THR A 191 -4.58 -25.36 6.74
CA THR A 191 -3.83 -24.34 7.45
C THR A 191 -4.69 -23.09 7.62
N PRO A 192 -4.94 -22.60 8.85
CA PRO A 192 -5.74 -21.40 9.08
C PRO A 192 -5.06 -20.15 8.50
N ALA A 193 -5.85 -19.12 8.22
CA ALA A 193 -5.32 -17.83 7.80
C ALA A 193 -4.38 -17.28 8.89
N TYR A 194 -3.15 -16.93 8.48
CA TYR A 194 -2.14 -16.35 9.35
C TYR A 194 -1.33 -15.33 8.58
N TYR A 195 -1.56 -14.04 8.83
CA TYR A 195 -1.01 -12.94 8.05
C TYR A 195 -0.77 -11.70 8.90
N ILE A 196 0.13 -10.82 8.44
CA ILE A 196 0.31 -9.49 9.01
C ILE A 196 -0.86 -8.63 8.54
N GLU A 197 -1.68 -8.16 9.50
CA GLU A 197 -2.86 -7.35 9.22
C GLU A 197 -2.56 -5.85 9.16
N ARG A 198 -1.50 -5.40 9.85
CA ARG A 198 -1.19 -3.98 10.00
C ARG A 198 0.30 -3.71 10.09
N MET A 199 0.77 -2.69 9.38
CA MET A 199 2.12 -2.14 9.53
C MET A 199 2.09 -0.62 9.62
N GLU A 200 2.75 -0.09 10.64
CA GLU A 200 2.93 1.35 10.86
C GLU A 200 4.37 1.72 10.58
N PHE A 201 4.55 2.78 9.80
CA PHE A 201 5.84 3.36 9.48
C PHE A 201 5.92 4.73 10.13
N LYS A 202 6.93 4.95 10.97
CA LYS A 202 7.10 6.18 11.75
C LYS A 202 8.52 6.71 11.63
N GLY A 203 8.69 8.02 11.74
CA GLY A 203 9.99 8.59 12.04
C GLY A 203 10.45 8.16 13.44
N ASN A 204 11.73 8.14 13.70
CA ASN A 204 12.27 7.70 15.00
C ASN A 204 11.91 8.62 16.18
N LYS A 205 11.27 9.76 15.92
CA LYS A 205 10.65 10.64 16.93
C LYS A 205 9.15 10.38 17.10
N GLY A 206 8.62 9.34 16.47
CA GLY A 206 7.22 8.93 16.57
C GLY A 206 6.29 9.54 15.53
N GLU A 207 6.77 10.34 14.60
CA GLU A 207 5.96 10.97 13.56
C GLU A 207 5.39 9.91 12.59
N PRO A 208 4.06 9.84 12.38
CA PRO A 208 3.46 8.88 11.47
C PRO A 208 3.81 9.21 10.01
N LEU A 209 4.37 8.25 9.29
CA LEU A 209 4.76 8.41 7.89
C LEU A 209 3.79 7.70 6.95
N ALA A 210 3.37 6.49 7.29
CA ALA A 210 2.38 5.72 6.54
C ALA A 210 1.75 4.65 7.44
N LEU A 211 0.54 4.25 7.08
CA LEU A 211 -0.13 3.07 7.60
C LEU A 211 -0.47 2.14 6.45
N LEU A 212 -0.17 0.87 6.62
CA LEU A 212 -0.51 -0.20 5.69
C LEU A 212 -1.36 -1.25 6.42
N GLU A 213 -2.56 -1.50 5.91
CA GLU A 213 -3.39 -2.64 6.29
C GLU A 213 -3.26 -3.69 5.19
N MET A 214 -2.93 -4.91 5.55
CA MET A 214 -2.69 -6.00 4.61
C MET A 214 -3.67 -7.14 4.87
N TYR A 215 -3.92 -7.91 3.83
CA TYR A 215 -4.81 -9.05 3.86
C TYR A 215 -4.09 -10.29 3.29
N GLU A 216 -4.74 -11.42 3.37
CA GLU A 216 -4.19 -12.73 3.05
C GLU A 216 -3.57 -12.86 1.63
N PRO A 217 -4.07 -12.14 0.58
CA PRO A 217 -3.46 -12.23 -0.74
C PRO A 217 -2.06 -11.63 -0.85
N VAL A 218 -1.59 -10.87 0.14
CA VAL A 218 -0.18 -10.46 0.15
C VAL A 218 0.70 -11.70 0.27
N SER A 219 1.75 -11.76 -0.54
CA SER A 219 2.62 -12.95 -0.63
C SER A 219 3.43 -13.19 0.63
N GLN A 220 3.83 -14.45 0.82
CA GLN A 220 4.78 -14.87 1.84
C GLN A 220 6.02 -13.97 1.85
N ASP A 221 6.58 -13.74 3.04
CA ASP A 221 7.73 -12.87 3.29
C ASP A 221 7.54 -11.48 2.64
N PRO A 222 6.52 -10.72 3.08
CA PRO A 222 6.18 -9.45 2.46
C PRO A 222 7.41 -8.58 2.23
N THR A 223 7.61 -8.22 0.96
CA THR A 223 8.65 -7.28 0.53
C THR A 223 7.95 -6.05 -0.04
N LEU A 224 8.04 -4.95 0.70
CA LEU A 224 7.32 -3.71 0.44
C LEU A 224 8.29 -2.64 -0.05
N THR A 225 7.88 -1.85 -1.02
CA THR A 225 8.59 -0.63 -1.42
C THR A 225 7.65 0.56 -1.28
N LEU A 226 8.05 1.55 -0.48
CA LEU A 226 7.34 2.80 -0.28
C LEU A 226 8.27 3.99 -0.59
N LEU A 227 7.68 5.14 -0.88
CA LEU A 227 8.37 6.41 -1.00
C LEU A 227 7.92 7.29 0.18
N VAL A 228 8.82 7.56 1.12
CA VAL A 228 8.50 8.26 2.37
C VAL A 228 9.29 9.56 2.49
N ARG A 229 8.70 10.60 3.07
CA ARG A 229 9.43 11.81 3.48
C ARG A 229 9.83 11.67 4.94
N LEU A 230 11.10 11.44 5.20
CA LEU A 230 11.61 11.44 6.56
C LEU A 230 11.65 12.87 7.09
N PRO A 231 11.16 13.13 8.31
CA PRO A 231 11.28 14.42 8.98
C PRO A 231 12.75 14.85 9.11
N ALA A 232 12.98 16.15 9.12
CA ALA A 232 14.34 16.68 9.28
C ALA A 232 14.93 16.28 10.63
N GLY A 233 16.13 15.71 10.60
CA GLY A 233 16.85 15.26 11.78
C GLY A 233 16.46 13.87 12.27
N ASP A 234 15.61 13.13 11.58
CA ASP A 234 15.42 11.73 11.83
C ASP A 234 16.60 10.92 11.33
N THR A 235 17.05 9.98 12.16
CA THR A 235 18.20 9.11 11.91
C THR A 235 17.79 7.69 11.50
N ALA A 236 16.52 7.36 11.66
CA ALA A 236 15.95 6.08 11.30
C ALA A 236 14.45 6.20 10.98
N LEU A 237 13.92 5.17 10.36
CA LEU A 237 12.50 4.90 10.20
C LEU A 237 12.16 3.66 11.01
N ASP A 238 11.20 3.78 11.91
CA ASP A 238 10.71 2.69 12.73
C ASP A 238 9.49 2.03 12.09
N VAL A 239 9.47 0.71 12.13
CA VAL A 239 8.39 -0.12 11.58
C VAL A 239 7.82 -0.97 12.71
N GLN A 240 6.50 -0.92 12.88
CA GLN A 240 5.77 -1.81 13.76
C GLN A 240 4.73 -2.60 12.97
N GLY A 241 4.82 -3.92 12.97
CA GLY A 241 3.84 -4.84 12.40
C GLY A 241 3.02 -5.53 13.49
N ARG A 242 1.77 -5.91 13.14
CA ARG A 242 0.92 -6.78 13.94
C ARG A 242 0.28 -7.82 13.03
N ASP A 243 0.27 -9.09 13.46
CA ASP A 243 -0.45 -10.14 12.76
C ASP A 243 -1.87 -10.38 13.35
N ASN A 244 -2.66 -11.18 12.65
CA ASN A 244 -4.03 -11.53 13.05
C ASN A 244 -4.10 -12.45 14.28
N ASN A 245 -2.97 -12.99 14.77
CA ASN A 245 -2.86 -13.69 16.06
C ASN A 245 -2.43 -12.76 17.20
N GLY A 246 -2.18 -11.46 16.89
CA GLY A 246 -1.83 -10.43 17.88
C GLY A 246 -0.35 -10.29 18.18
N ALA A 247 0.54 -11.02 17.50
CA ALA A 247 1.98 -10.84 17.67
C ALA A 247 2.43 -9.48 17.10
N ILE A 248 3.37 -8.84 17.79
CA ILE A 248 3.91 -7.52 17.43
C ILE A 248 5.36 -7.65 17.00
N TYR A 249 5.66 -7.16 15.82
CA TYR A 249 7.00 -7.11 15.22
C TYR A 249 7.52 -5.68 15.21
N ARG A 250 8.79 -5.46 15.59
CA ARG A 250 9.41 -4.14 15.57
C ARG A 250 10.75 -4.19 14.87
N SER A 251 11.02 -3.18 14.05
CA SER A 251 12.29 -3.01 13.34
C SER A 251 12.59 -1.53 13.15
N SER A 252 13.87 -1.20 13.04
CA SER A 252 14.32 0.17 12.75
C SER A 252 15.25 0.13 11.53
N VAL A 253 15.00 1.01 10.56
CA VAL A 253 15.76 1.11 9.32
C VAL A 253 16.55 2.41 9.34
N PRO A 254 17.89 2.37 9.35
CA PRO A 254 18.70 3.58 9.38
C PRO A 254 18.40 4.53 8.20
N ALA A 255 18.33 5.82 8.48
CA ALA A 255 18.20 6.84 7.45
C ALA A 255 19.43 6.81 6.52
N PRO A 256 19.28 7.14 5.23
CA PRO A 256 20.41 7.16 4.32
C PRO A 256 21.39 8.26 4.74
N TRP A 257 22.67 7.92 4.82
CA TRP A 257 23.74 8.85 5.19
C TRP A 257 23.65 10.14 4.35
N ARG A 258 23.69 11.30 5.01
CA ARG A 258 24.02 12.54 4.31
C ARG A 258 25.49 12.41 3.92
N GLN A 259 25.79 12.23 2.64
CA GLN A 259 27.10 12.62 2.15
C GLN A 259 27.20 14.13 2.44
N SER A 260 28.03 14.49 3.44
CA SER A 260 28.49 15.87 3.57
C SER A 260 29.12 16.20 2.22
N ILE A 261 28.52 17.14 1.50
CA ILE A 261 29.17 17.77 0.38
C ILE A 261 30.34 18.52 1.02
N LEU A 262 31.49 17.87 1.10
CA LEU A 262 32.75 18.57 1.34
C LEU A 262 32.86 19.56 0.18
N ALA A 263 32.63 20.83 0.46
CA ALA A 263 32.93 21.89 -0.47
C ALA A 263 34.35 21.65 -0.99
N PRO A 264 34.59 21.71 -2.30
CA PRO A 264 35.92 21.52 -2.84
C PRO A 264 36.82 22.52 -2.14
N THR A 265 37.79 22.01 -1.37
CA THR A 265 38.84 22.83 -0.76
C THR A 265 39.54 23.57 -1.91
N LYS A 266 39.32 24.88 -2.00
CA LYS A 266 40.10 25.74 -2.88
C LYS A 266 41.56 25.52 -2.52
N LYS A 267 42.30 24.82 -3.38
CA LYS A 267 43.77 24.80 -3.31
C LYS A 267 44.21 26.25 -3.51
N LEU A 268 44.67 26.90 -2.42
CA LEU A 268 45.47 28.11 -2.52
C LEU A 268 46.71 27.72 -3.32
N LEU A 269 46.81 28.20 -4.54
CA LEU A 269 48.07 28.27 -5.27
C LEU A 269 48.94 29.32 -4.54
N GLU A 270 49.86 28.83 -3.72
CA GLU A 270 50.99 29.63 -3.24
C GLU A 270 51.82 30.04 -4.48
N GLN A 271 51.72 31.33 -4.86
CA GLN A 271 52.69 31.95 -5.75
C GLN A 271 54.02 32.04 -5.04
N GLY A 272 54.95 31.18 -5.45
CA GLY A 272 56.35 31.29 -5.02
C GLY A 272 56.95 32.60 -5.57
N PRO A 273 57.97 33.18 -4.82
CA PRO A 273 58.52 34.48 -5.17
C PRO A 273 59.36 34.40 -6.44
N ALA A 274 59.12 35.42 -7.31
CA ALA A 274 59.97 35.68 -8.46
C ALA A 274 61.40 35.92 -7.99
N ARG A 275 62.36 35.18 -8.51
CA ARG A 275 63.78 35.50 -8.41
C ARG A 275 64.21 36.24 -9.68
N CYS A 276 64.93 37.36 -9.45
CA CYS A 276 65.65 38.12 -10.43
C CYS A 276 66.69 37.31 -11.19
#